data_41e1c1134f8a397828834acb34c0de4d
#
_entry.id   41e1c1134f8a397828834acb34c0de4d
#
_cell.length_a   1.000
_cell.length_b   1.000
_cell.length_c   1.000
_cell.angle_alpha   90.00
_cell.angle_beta   90.00
_cell.angle_gamma   90.00
#
_symmetry.space_group_name_H-M   'P 1'
#
loop_
_entity.id
_entity.type
_entity.pdbx_description
1 polymer ?
#
loop_
_entity_poly.entity_id
_entity_poly.type
_entity_poly.pdbx_seq_one_letter_code
_entity_poly.pdbx_strand_id
1 'polypeptide(L)'
;MVKLLRSNWFLSILCALLLKLSWIPADVSFLFFVAFIPLLHLLVKQKRVLHSFLYSFLTFFLILLLLHIDFLQYVEGKKILWVALAFLVIPFFWSIPSFVFSYVRIKRGIKSALLVFPFLFVAQEVFQYYWEFPVTWFHLGYGISNSNWLTAGYPY
;
A
#
# COMPACT_ATOMS: atom_id res chain seq x y z
N MET A 1 -25.15 1.46 6.45
CA MET A 1 -24.01 2.08 5.73
C MET A 1 -23.07 2.87 6.65
N VAL A 2 -23.52 3.82 7.45
CA VAL A 2 -22.67 4.66 8.34
C VAL A 2 -21.86 3.85 9.37
N LYS A 3 -22.41 2.74 9.93
CA LYS A 3 -21.70 1.87 10.87
C LYS A 3 -20.50 1.14 10.24
N LEU A 4 -20.61 0.72 8.99
CA LEU A 4 -19.52 0.03 8.25
C LEU A 4 -18.34 0.96 7.99
N LEU A 5 -18.58 2.20 7.56
CA LEU A 5 -17.54 3.22 7.35
C LEU A 5 -16.81 3.62 8.65
N ARG A 6 -17.36 3.27 9.83
CA ARG A 6 -16.68 3.44 11.11
C ARG A 6 -15.79 2.27 11.50
N SER A 7 -15.94 1.13 10.85
CA SER A 7 -15.12 -0.06 11.12
C SER A 7 -13.71 0.11 10.53
N ASN A 8 -12.70 -0.03 11.36
CA ASN A 8 -11.29 0.04 10.92
C ASN A 8 -10.95 -1.07 9.92
N TRP A 9 -11.51 -2.27 10.11
CA TRP A 9 -11.32 -3.40 9.21
C TRP A 9 -11.89 -3.12 7.81
N PHE A 10 -13.08 -2.53 7.77
CA PHE A 10 -13.70 -2.16 6.50
C PHE A 10 -12.84 -1.17 5.72
N LEU A 11 -12.27 -0.17 6.38
CA LEU A 11 -11.39 0.82 5.73
C LEU A 11 -10.10 0.18 5.19
N SER A 12 -9.52 -0.79 5.91
CA SER A 12 -8.36 -1.55 5.44
C SER A 12 -8.69 -2.37 4.18
N ILE A 13 -9.81 -3.10 4.21
CA ILE A 13 -10.26 -3.90 3.07
C ILE A 13 -10.59 -3.00 1.87
N LEU A 14 -11.30 -1.90 2.09
CA LEU A 14 -11.66 -0.95 1.04
C LEU A 14 -10.41 -0.37 0.37
N CYS A 15 -9.41 0.02 1.15
CA CYS A 15 -8.13 0.51 0.61
C CYS A 15 -7.44 -0.57 -0.24
N ALA A 16 -7.36 -1.81 0.25
CA ALA A 16 -6.74 -2.92 -0.47
C ALA A 16 -7.47 -3.22 -1.79
N LEU A 17 -8.80 -3.19 -1.81
CA LEU A 17 -9.60 -3.38 -3.02
C LEU A 17 -9.40 -2.25 -4.03
N LEU A 18 -9.41 -0.99 -3.60
CA LEU A 18 -9.18 0.16 -4.47
C LEU A 18 -7.77 0.12 -5.07
N LEU A 19 -6.76 -0.23 -4.27
CA LEU A 19 -5.40 -0.43 -4.76
C LEU A 19 -5.34 -1.57 -5.77
N LYS A 20 -5.99 -2.72 -5.52
CA LYS A 20 -6.04 -3.81 -6.49
C LYS A 20 -6.68 -3.36 -7.80
N LEU A 21 -7.81 -2.67 -7.74
CA LEU A 21 -8.52 -2.18 -8.93
C LEU A 21 -7.66 -1.22 -9.74
N SER A 22 -6.85 -0.37 -9.11
CA SER A 22 -5.95 0.55 -9.80
C SER A 22 -4.82 -0.15 -10.56
N TRP A 23 -4.55 -1.43 -10.25
CA TRP A 23 -3.55 -2.26 -10.93
C TRP A 23 -4.07 -3.00 -12.16
N ILE A 24 -5.37 -2.99 -12.38
CA ILE A 24 -5.96 -3.58 -13.60
C ILE A 24 -5.62 -2.66 -14.76
N PRO A 25 -5.04 -3.19 -15.88
CA PRO A 25 -4.74 -2.39 -17.05
C PRO A 25 -6.03 -1.92 -17.67
N ALA A 26 -6.45 -0.72 -17.33
CA ALA A 26 -7.63 -0.04 -17.85
C ALA A 26 -7.56 1.44 -17.45
N ASP A 27 -8.52 2.24 -17.91
CA ASP A 27 -8.65 3.66 -17.60
C ASP A 27 -9.00 3.97 -16.13
N VAL A 28 -8.88 2.96 -15.23
CA VAL A 28 -9.18 3.07 -13.79
C VAL A 28 -7.97 3.33 -12.92
N SER A 29 -6.77 3.46 -13.47
CA SER A 29 -5.53 3.72 -12.71
C SER A 29 -5.59 5.04 -11.91
N PHE A 30 -6.49 5.98 -12.25
CA PHE A 30 -6.76 7.17 -11.42
C PHE A 30 -7.24 6.82 -10.01
N LEU A 31 -7.82 5.62 -9.80
CA LEU A 31 -8.22 5.14 -8.48
C LEU A 31 -7.04 5.07 -7.51
N PHE A 32 -5.81 4.97 -8.02
CA PHE A 32 -4.62 4.98 -7.20
C PHE A 32 -4.51 6.24 -6.32
N PHE A 33 -4.89 7.40 -6.85
CA PHE A 33 -4.85 8.66 -6.10
C PHE A 33 -5.87 8.71 -4.96
N VAL A 34 -6.99 8.01 -5.10
CA VAL A 34 -8.05 7.98 -4.08
C VAL A 34 -7.97 6.76 -3.17
N ALA A 35 -7.22 5.73 -3.57
CA ALA A 35 -7.14 4.46 -2.85
C ALA A 35 -6.56 4.61 -1.43
N PHE A 36 -5.67 5.58 -1.22
CA PHE A 36 -5.10 5.85 0.10
C PHE A 36 -6.02 6.65 1.03
N ILE A 37 -7.12 7.24 0.54
CA ILE A 37 -8.04 8.02 1.37
C ILE A 37 -8.62 7.18 2.53
N PRO A 38 -9.12 5.93 2.32
CA PRO A 38 -9.59 5.09 3.40
C PRO A 38 -8.50 4.79 4.44
N LEU A 39 -7.27 4.52 3.99
CA LEU A 39 -6.13 4.26 4.87
C LEU A 39 -5.78 5.51 5.69
N LEU A 40 -5.63 6.68 5.06
CA LEU A 40 -5.35 7.93 5.75
C LEU A 40 -6.43 8.26 6.79
N HIS A 41 -7.71 8.08 6.42
CA HIS A 41 -8.82 8.28 7.34
C HIS A 41 -8.74 7.33 8.55
N LEU A 42 -8.37 6.07 8.31
CA LEU A 42 -8.14 5.09 9.37
C LEU A 42 -6.98 5.51 10.27
N LEU A 43 -5.83 5.90 9.68
CA LEU A 43 -4.64 6.31 10.43
C LEU A 43 -4.91 7.52 11.32
N VAL A 44 -5.71 8.48 10.84
CA VAL A 44 -6.09 9.70 11.61
C VAL A 44 -6.91 9.34 12.84
N LYS A 45 -7.73 8.30 12.80
CA LYS A 45 -8.54 7.84 13.95
C LYS A 45 -7.72 7.16 15.04
N GLN A 46 -6.55 6.61 14.73
CA GLN A 46 -5.78 5.81 15.70
C GLN A 46 -5.12 6.70 16.74
N LYS A 47 -5.29 6.36 18.02
CA LYS A 47 -4.62 7.05 19.14
C LYS A 47 -3.20 6.53 19.36
N ARG A 48 -2.92 5.29 18.99
CA ARG A 48 -1.62 4.62 19.18
C ARG A 48 -0.96 4.35 17.83
N VAL A 49 0.32 4.67 17.72
CA VAL A 49 1.10 4.47 16.48
C VAL A 49 1.14 3.00 16.08
N LEU A 50 1.23 2.08 17.06
CA LEU A 50 1.23 0.65 16.80
C LEU A 50 -0.05 0.17 16.10
N HIS A 51 -1.22 0.69 16.47
CA HIS A 51 -2.47 0.34 15.78
C HIS A 51 -2.47 0.81 14.33
N SER A 52 -1.90 1.97 14.05
CA SER A 52 -1.73 2.47 12.68
C SER A 52 -0.85 1.53 11.85
N PHE A 53 0.25 1.07 12.44
CA PHE A 53 1.13 0.09 11.81
C PHE A 53 0.39 -1.21 11.51
N LEU A 54 -0.32 -1.79 12.49
CA LEU A 54 -1.04 -3.06 12.33
C LEU A 54 -2.14 -2.99 11.26
N TYR A 55 -2.92 -1.91 11.22
CA TYR A 55 -3.94 -1.75 10.17
C TYR A 55 -3.34 -1.52 8.79
N SER A 56 -2.22 -0.81 8.70
CA SER A 56 -1.49 -0.68 7.43
C SER A 56 -0.89 -2.00 6.99
N PHE A 57 -0.29 -2.74 7.91
CA PHE A 57 0.21 -4.08 7.64
C PHE A 57 -0.88 -4.99 7.07
N LEU A 58 -2.06 -5.00 7.71
CA LEU A 58 -3.20 -5.74 7.20
C LEU A 58 -3.61 -5.29 5.80
N THR A 59 -3.66 -3.97 5.56
CA THR A 59 -4.03 -3.41 4.26
C THR A 59 -3.05 -3.87 3.18
N PHE A 60 -1.75 -3.75 3.44
CA PHE A 60 -0.70 -4.13 2.48
C PHE A 60 -0.56 -5.64 2.33
N PHE A 61 -0.82 -6.40 3.37
CA PHE A 61 -0.91 -7.86 3.28
C PHE A 61 -2.09 -8.31 2.40
N LEU A 62 -3.25 -7.68 2.58
CA LEU A 62 -4.43 -7.99 1.77
C LEU A 62 -4.24 -7.65 0.30
N ILE A 63 -3.66 -6.49 -0.03
CA ILE A 63 -3.40 -6.17 -1.43
C ILE A 63 -2.39 -7.13 -2.05
N LEU A 64 -1.32 -7.48 -1.32
CA LEU A 64 -0.34 -8.43 -1.78
C LEU A 64 -0.98 -9.78 -2.08
N LEU A 65 -1.82 -10.27 -1.18
CA LEU A 65 -2.59 -11.49 -1.37
C LEU A 65 -3.50 -11.40 -2.59
N LEU A 66 -4.26 -10.31 -2.74
CA LEU A 66 -5.19 -10.10 -3.84
C LEU A 66 -4.49 -9.99 -5.21
N LEU A 67 -3.27 -9.46 -5.27
CA LEU A 67 -2.50 -9.33 -6.50
C LEU A 67 -1.85 -10.64 -6.93
N HIS A 68 -1.50 -11.52 -5.97
CA HIS A 68 -0.65 -12.67 -6.21
C HIS A 68 -1.30 -14.01 -5.85
N ILE A 69 -2.61 -14.02 -5.62
CA ILE A 69 -3.33 -15.27 -5.29
C ILE A 69 -3.15 -16.33 -6.38
N ASP A 70 -3.16 -15.90 -7.65
CA ASP A 70 -2.97 -16.80 -8.79
C ASP A 70 -1.54 -17.35 -8.87
N PHE A 71 -0.56 -16.57 -8.39
CA PHE A 71 0.83 -17.02 -8.35
C PHE A 71 1.06 -18.12 -7.32
N LEU A 72 0.30 -18.14 -6.22
CA LEU A 72 0.47 -19.11 -5.14
C LEU A 72 0.25 -20.56 -5.62
N GLN A 73 -0.59 -20.78 -6.64
CA GLN A 73 -0.83 -22.11 -7.20
C GLN A 73 0.39 -22.72 -7.94
N TYR A 74 1.35 -21.88 -8.34
CA TYR A 74 2.57 -22.31 -9.02
C TYR A 74 3.78 -22.48 -8.08
N VAL A 75 3.57 -22.24 -6.78
CA VAL A 75 4.64 -22.31 -5.79
C VAL A 75 4.70 -23.69 -5.17
N GLU A 76 5.82 -24.42 -5.39
CA GLU A 76 6.00 -25.78 -4.90
C GLU A 76 7.25 -25.92 -4.02
N GLY A 77 7.21 -26.91 -3.14
CA GLY A 77 8.35 -27.33 -2.35
C GLY A 77 8.89 -26.23 -1.42
N LYS A 78 10.20 -26.11 -1.35
CA LYS A 78 10.87 -25.12 -0.47
C LYS A 78 10.58 -23.65 -0.82
N LYS A 79 10.08 -23.39 -2.05
CA LYS A 79 9.71 -22.04 -2.48
C LYS A 79 8.56 -21.48 -1.67
N ILE A 80 7.67 -22.33 -1.15
CA ILE A 80 6.53 -21.93 -0.31
C ILE A 80 7.01 -21.11 0.90
N LEU A 81 8.10 -21.53 1.55
CA LEU A 81 8.64 -20.82 2.70
C LEU A 81 9.11 -19.40 2.34
N TRP A 82 9.80 -19.25 1.22
CA TRP A 82 10.29 -17.95 0.75
C TRP A 82 9.14 -17.01 0.36
N VAL A 83 8.12 -17.56 -0.29
CA VAL A 83 6.92 -16.78 -0.64
C VAL A 83 6.15 -16.37 0.62
N ALA A 84 5.95 -17.27 1.58
CA ALA A 84 5.32 -16.93 2.86
C ALA A 84 6.10 -15.85 3.61
N LEU A 85 7.44 -15.94 3.62
CA LEU A 85 8.29 -14.91 4.22
C LEU A 85 8.14 -13.56 3.50
N ALA A 86 8.11 -13.55 2.17
CA ALA A 86 7.91 -12.33 1.38
C ALA A 86 6.55 -11.69 1.70
N PHE A 87 5.48 -12.48 1.85
CA PHE A 87 4.15 -12.02 2.24
C PHE A 87 4.09 -11.39 3.64
N LEU A 88 5.07 -11.63 4.49
CA LEU A 88 5.19 -10.98 5.79
C LEU A 88 6.13 -9.77 5.74
N VAL A 89 7.26 -9.91 5.06
CA VAL A 89 8.32 -8.90 5.03
C VAL A 89 7.90 -7.67 4.22
N ILE A 90 7.28 -7.86 3.05
CA ILE A 90 6.88 -6.75 2.18
C ILE A 90 5.84 -5.84 2.87
N PRO A 91 4.71 -6.34 3.39
CA PRO A 91 3.74 -5.51 4.10
C PRO A 91 4.32 -4.85 5.34
N PHE A 92 5.28 -5.50 6.02
CA PHE A 92 5.99 -4.92 7.15
C PHE A 92 6.68 -3.62 6.73
N PHE A 93 7.51 -3.66 5.69
CA PHE A 93 8.20 -2.47 5.21
C PHE A 93 7.24 -1.39 4.69
N TRP A 94 6.20 -1.79 3.96
CA TRP A 94 5.19 -0.85 3.46
C TRP A 94 4.36 -0.18 4.55
N SER A 95 4.35 -0.75 5.74
CA SER A 95 3.66 -0.16 6.89
C SER A 95 4.49 0.89 7.63
N ILE A 96 5.80 0.96 7.38
CA ILE A 96 6.68 1.94 8.01
C ILE A 96 6.25 3.40 7.72
N PRO A 97 5.92 3.80 6.48
CA PRO A 97 5.40 5.14 6.20
C PRO A 97 4.17 5.50 7.05
N SER A 98 3.25 4.56 7.25
CA SER A 98 2.05 4.77 8.07
C SER A 98 2.37 4.89 9.56
N PHE A 99 3.37 4.16 10.04
CA PHE A 99 3.88 4.30 11.41
C PHE A 99 4.44 5.71 11.61
N VAL A 100 5.33 6.16 10.71
CA VAL A 100 5.95 7.50 10.77
C VAL A 100 4.89 8.60 10.63
N PHE A 101 3.94 8.44 9.68
CA PHE A 101 2.80 9.34 9.54
C PHE A 101 2.08 9.54 10.88
N SER A 102 1.72 8.45 11.54
CA SER A 102 0.98 8.51 12.80
C SER A 102 1.81 9.13 13.93
N TYR A 103 3.10 8.86 13.97
CA TYR A 103 4.02 9.50 14.91
C TYR A 103 4.09 11.02 14.69
N VAL A 104 4.29 11.47 13.44
CA VAL A 104 4.31 12.89 13.09
C VAL A 104 2.98 13.56 13.40
N ARG A 105 1.84 12.89 13.09
CA ARG A 105 0.50 13.40 13.38
C ARG A 105 0.30 13.64 14.88
N ILE A 106 0.74 12.71 15.72
CA ILE A 106 0.59 12.85 17.19
C ILE A 106 1.48 13.97 17.72
N LYS A 107 2.70 14.13 17.17
CA LYS A 107 3.68 15.11 17.65
C LYS A 107 3.55 16.50 17.03
N ARG A 108 3.20 16.60 15.75
CA ARG A 108 3.23 17.83 14.95
C ARG A 108 1.88 18.19 14.31
N GLY A 109 0.86 17.35 14.50
CA GLY A 109 -0.48 17.57 13.96
C GLY A 109 -0.67 17.02 12.55
N ILE A 110 -1.94 17.02 12.10
CA ILE A 110 -2.37 16.37 10.86
C ILE A 110 -1.77 17.01 9.60
N LYS A 111 -1.64 18.34 9.57
CA LYS A 111 -1.11 19.06 8.39
C LYS A 111 0.33 18.62 8.08
N SER A 112 1.19 18.57 9.09
CA SER A 112 2.58 18.11 8.95
C SER A 112 2.66 16.65 8.52
N ALA A 113 1.80 15.79 9.06
CA ALA A 113 1.75 14.39 8.71
C ALA A 113 1.33 14.18 7.24
N LEU A 114 0.30 14.88 6.76
CA LEU A 114 -0.15 14.81 5.37
C LEU A 114 0.91 15.32 4.39
N LEU A 115 1.63 16.37 4.76
CA LEU A 115 2.73 16.89 3.93
C LEU A 115 3.87 15.88 3.76
N VAL A 116 4.22 15.17 4.84
CA VAL A 116 5.36 14.24 4.86
C VAL A 116 5.00 12.88 4.23
N PHE A 117 3.72 12.50 4.25
CA PHE A 117 3.26 11.16 3.84
C PHE A 117 3.70 10.72 2.43
N PRO A 118 3.54 11.51 1.35
CA PRO A 118 3.99 11.09 0.02
C PRO A 118 5.51 10.91 -0.03
N PHE A 119 6.28 11.75 0.65
CA PHE A 119 7.74 11.61 0.69
C PHE A 119 8.19 10.35 1.41
N LEU A 120 7.45 9.89 2.43
CA LEU A 120 7.74 8.65 3.12
C LEU A 120 7.57 7.44 2.20
N PHE A 121 6.54 7.43 1.35
CA PHE A 121 6.35 6.35 0.37
C PHE A 121 7.43 6.37 -0.70
N VAL A 122 7.77 7.54 -1.26
CA VAL A 122 8.86 7.66 -2.23
C VAL A 122 10.18 7.19 -1.61
N ALA A 123 10.50 7.61 -0.39
CA ALA A 123 11.70 7.18 0.31
C ALA A 123 11.72 5.65 0.54
N GLN A 124 10.57 5.06 0.86
CA GLN A 124 10.42 3.62 1.03
C GLN A 124 10.66 2.88 -0.30
N GLU A 125 10.12 3.37 -1.42
CA GLU A 125 10.34 2.78 -2.74
C GLU A 125 11.80 2.88 -3.18
N VAL A 126 12.43 4.05 -2.97
CA VAL A 126 13.87 4.25 -3.24
C VAL A 126 14.71 3.28 -2.39
N PHE A 127 14.39 3.15 -1.10
CA PHE A 127 15.07 2.19 -0.23
C PHE A 127 14.95 0.75 -0.76
N GLN A 128 13.75 0.32 -1.15
CA GLN A 128 13.52 -1.02 -1.71
C GLN A 128 14.25 -1.23 -3.03
N TYR A 129 14.39 -0.20 -3.86
CA TYR A 129 15.11 -0.29 -5.14
C TYR A 129 16.60 -0.58 -4.95
N TYR A 130 17.22 0.00 -3.93
CA TYR A 130 18.66 -0.19 -3.62
C TYR A 130 18.94 -1.35 -2.69
N TRP A 131 17.93 -2.05 -2.20
CA TRP A 131 18.12 -3.20 -1.34
C TRP A 131 18.55 -4.42 -2.17
N GLU A 132 19.37 -5.30 -1.57
CA GLU A 132 19.90 -6.53 -2.22
C GLU A 132 18.81 -7.52 -2.68
N PHE A 133 17.60 -7.41 -2.12
CA PHE A 133 16.40 -8.14 -2.55
C PHE A 133 15.36 -7.18 -3.11
N PRO A 134 15.56 -6.61 -4.30
CA PRO A 134 14.62 -5.66 -4.88
C PRO A 134 13.31 -6.39 -5.23
N VAL A 135 12.30 -6.22 -4.39
CA VAL A 135 10.94 -6.66 -4.70
C VAL A 135 10.29 -5.56 -5.53
N THR A 136 10.83 -5.36 -6.73
CA THR A 136 10.41 -4.28 -7.64
C THR A 136 8.97 -4.42 -8.14
N TRP A 137 8.38 -5.61 -8.04
CA TRP A 137 7.04 -5.90 -8.54
C TRP A 137 5.92 -5.14 -7.81
N PHE A 138 6.22 -4.52 -6.68
CA PHE A 138 5.26 -3.83 -5.80
C PHE A 138 5.47 -2.33 -5.70
N HIS A 139 6.27 -1.73 -6.59
CA HIS A 139 6.34 -0.29 -6.63
C HIS A 139 4.97 0.29 -6.98
N LEU A 140 4.49 1.18 -6.13
CA LEU A 140 3.20 1.85 -6.33
C LEU A 140 3.17 2.58 -7.69
N GLY A 141 4.33 3.04 -8.16
CA GLY A 141 4.50 3.66 -9.48
C GLY A 141 4.11 2.76 -10.65
N TYR A 142 4.24 1.43 -10.53
CA TYR A 142 3.83 0.52 -11.61
C TYR A 142 2.30 0.51 -11.82
N GLY A 143 1.51 0.70 -10.76
CA GLY A 143 0.06 0.80 -10.90
C GLY A 143 -0.38 2.01 -11.74
N ILE A 144 0.47 3.05 -11.79
CA ILE A 144 0.23 4.27 -12.57
C ILE A 144 0.85 4.17 -13.97
N SER A 145 2.00 3.51 -14.12
CA SER A 145 2.73 3.43 -15.39
C SER A 145 1.96 2.70 -16.51
N ASN A 146 1.06 1.80 -16.14
CA ASN A 146 0.19 1.09 -17.09
C ASN A 146 -1.02 1.93 -17.57
N SER A 147 -1.10 3.20 -17.17
CA SER A 147 -2.19 4.07 -17.58
C SER A 147 -1.96 4.68 -18.94
N ASN A 148 -2.91 4.49 -19.87
CA ASN A 148 -2.86 5.06 -21.21
C ASN A 148 -2.71 6.58 -21.24
N TRP A 149 -3.21 7.28 -20.21
CA TRP A 149 -3.13 8.74 -20.13
C TRP A 149 -1.73 9.26 -19.78
N LEU A 150 -0.87 8.45 -19.12
CA LEU A 150 0.54 8.79 -18.90
C LEU A 150 1.39 8.49 -20.13
N THR A 151 1.03 7.45 -20.91
CA THR A 151 1.76 7.04 -22.10
C THR A 151 1.31 7.81 -23.36
N ALA A 152 0.13 8.44 -23.35
CA ALA A 152 -0.39 9.22 -24.47
C ALA A 152 0.49 10.42 -24.89
N GLY A 153 1.43 10.83 -24.05
CA GLY A 153 2.41 11.88 -24.36
C GLY A 153 3.74 11.40 -24.96
N TYR A 154 3.95 10.09 -25.08
CA TYR A 154 5.14 9.51 -25.71
C TYR A 154 4.74 8.83 -27.02
N PRO A 155 4.92 9.48 -28.19
CA PRO A 155 4.84 8.78 -29.46
C PRO A 155 6.00 7.75 -29.49
N TYR A 156 5.67 6.48 -29.69
CA TYR A 156 6.62 5.42 -29.98
C TYR A 156 7.35 5.69 -31.29
#